data_2814deb031608ee635541dfba4a4dd64
#
_entry.id   2814deb031608ee635541dfba4a4dd64
#
_cell.length_a   1.000
_cell.length_b   1.000
_cell.length_c   1.000
_cell.angle_alpha   90.00
_cell.angle_beta   90.00
_cell.angle_gamma   90.00
#
_symmetry.space_group_name_H-M   'P 1'
#
loop_
_entity.id
_entity.type
_entity.pdbx_description
1 polymer ?
#
loop_
_entity_poly.entity_id
_entity_poly.type
_entity_poly.pdbx_seq_one_letter_code
_entity_poly.pdbx_strand_id
1 'polypeptide(L)'
;MNKIVTLNALRGNSYSLFRKIPLMINMGVCAFCLVPAMVFAENTHEVTVLNAQQQTRKAVGVVTDKTGEAIIGANVIVKGTTNGTITDMDGRFELDVPNNATLQVSYIGFNTQEI
;
A
#
# COMPACT_ATOMS: atom_id res chain seq x y z
N MET A 1 -25.22 20.11 13.28
CA MET A 1 -24.05 19.22 13.16
C MET A 1 -23.81 18.92 11.70
N ASN A 2 -22.77 19.47 11.11
CA ASN A 2 -22.44 19.23 9.70
C ASN A 2 -21.65 17.93 9.58
N LYS A 3 -22.17 16.97 8.80
CA LYS A 3 -21.49 15.71 8.49
C LYS A 3 -20.81 15.84 7.11
N ILE A 4 -19.57 15.39 7.04
CA ILE A 4 -18.87 15.23 5.77
C ILE A 4 -19.33 13.90 5.16
N VAL A 5 -19.70 13.90 3.87
CA VAL A 5 -20.02 12.68 3.12
C VAL A 5 -18.90 12.44 2.13
N THR A 6 -18.23 11.30 2.23
CA THR A 6 -17.11 10.96 1.36
C THR A 6 -17.53 9.81 0.44
N LEU A 7 -17.46 10.04 -0.88
CA LEU A 7 -17.67 9.01 -1.89
C LEU A 7 -16.31 8.38 -2.24
N ASN A 8 -16.15 7.10 -1.91
CA ASN A 8 -14.94 6.32 -2.19
C ASN A 8 -15.13 5.54 -3.50
N ALA A 9 -14.36 5.88 -4.52
CA ALA A 9 -14.21 5.04 -5.69
C ALA A 9 -12.89 4.25 -5.59
N LEU A 10 -12.96 3.05 -5.06
CA LEU A 10 -11.84 2.12 -5.04
C LEU A 10 -11.64 1.53 -6.44
N ARG A 11 -10.75 2.10 -7.23
CA ARG A 11 -10.34 1.52 -8.49
C ARG A 11 -9.16 0.58 -8.25
N GLY A 12 -9.48 -0.66 -7.86
CA GLY A 12 -8.52 -1.74 -7.81
C GLY A 12 -8.15 -2.15 -9.24
N ASN A 13 -6.94 -1.82 -9.68
CA ASN A 13 -6.40 -2.36 -10.90
C ASN A 13 -5.65 -3.66 -10.58
N SER A 14 -6.35 -4.77 -10.72
CA SER A 14 -5.80 -6.11 -10.58
C SER A 14 -5.06 -6.48 -11.85
N TYR A 15 -3.75 -6.25 -11.91
CA TYR A 15 -2.90 -6.87 -12.94
C TYR A 15 -2.42 -8.22 -12.45
N SER A 16 -3.20 -9.22 -12.77
CA SER A 16 -2.79 -10.61 -12.70
C SER A 16 -1.81 -10.91 -13.85
N LEU A 17 -0.51 -10.76 -13.61
CA LEU A 17 0.52 -11.26 -14.48
C LEU A 17 0.94 -12.66 -14.02
N PHE A 18 0.19 -13.66 -14.44
CA PHE A 18 0.64 -15.06 -14.46
C PHE A 18 1.73 -15.23 -15.51
N ARG A 19 2.97 -15.07 -15.11
CA ARG A 19 4.09 -15.45 -15.97
C ARG A 19 4.48 -16.89 -15.65
N LYS A 20 3.99 -17.80 -16.47
CA LYS A 20 4.41 -19.22 -16.50
C LYS A 20 5.91 -19.28 -16.82
N ILE A 21 6.71 -19.75 -15.89
CA ILE A 21 8.11 -20.12 -16.11
C ILE A 21 8.12 -21.59 -16.51
N PRO A 22 8.59 -21.97 -17.72
CA PRO A 22 8.74 -23.38 -18.06
C PRO A 22 9.97 -23.96 -17.36
N LEU A 23 9.73 -25.05 -16.66
CA LEU A 23 10.74 -25.91 -16.07
C LEU A 23 11.50 -26.62 -17.21
N MET A 24 12.71 -26.21 -17.50
CA MET A 24 13.62 -27.00 -18.35
C MET A 24 14.56 -27.80 -17.47
N ILE A 25 14.26 -29.07 -17.43
CA ILE A 25 15.14 -30.12 -16.91
C ILE A 25 16.36 -30.22 -17.83
N ASN A 26 17.55 -30.01 -17.29
CA ASN A 26 18.75 -30.41 -17.99
C ASN A 26 19.55 -31.38 -17.09
N MET A 27 19.47 -32.66 -17.47
CA MET A 27 20.31 -33.74 -16.97
C MET A 27 21.71 -33.58 -17.58
N GLY A 28 22.69 -33.37 -16.77
CA GLY A 28 24.10 -33.43 -17.14
C GLY A 28 24.90 -34.15 -16.08
N VAL A 29 25.12 -35.41 -16.33
CA VAL A 29 26.04 -36.28 -15.58
C VAL A 29 27.47 -35.77 -15.73
N CYS A 30 28.17 -35.51 -14.64
CA CYS A 30 29.62 -35.65 -14.62
C CYS A 30 30.15 -36.07 -13.26
N ALA A 31 30.77 -37.23 -13.31
CA ALA A 31 31.37 -37.94 -12.21
C ALA A 31 32.71 -37.30 -11.76
N PHE A 32 33.06 -37.56 -10.50
CA PHE A 32 34.43 -37.74 -10.00
C PHE A 32 35.26 -36.47 -9.77
N CYS A 33 35.25 -36.00 -8.50
CA CYS A 33 36.48 -35.58 -7.84
C CYS A 33 36.33 -35.62 -6.30
N LEU A 34 36.95 -36.63 -5.67
CA LEU A 34 37.17 -36.71 -4.25
C LEU A 34 38.17 -35.62 -3.85
N VAL A 35 37.72 -34.64 -3.10
CA VAL A 35 38.57 -33.74 -2.32
C VAL A 35 37.94 -33.61 -0.93
N PRO A 36 38.61 -34.03 0.15
CA PRO A 36 38.14 -33.73 1.50
C PRO A 36 38.51 -32.28 1.81
N ALA A 37 37.64 -31.35 1.50
CA ALA A 37 37.77 -29.98 1.97
C ALA A 37 37.18 -29.88 3.37
N MET A 38 38.02 -29.51 4.33
CA MET A 38 37.67 -29.16 5.69
C MET A 38 36.51 -28.13 5.66
N VAL A 39 35.42 -28.52 6.32
CA VAL A 39 34.28 -27.67 6.55
C VAL A 39 34.65 -26.64 7.60
N PHE A 40 34.98 -25.43 7.17
CA PHE A 40 34.87 -24.26 8.02
C PHE A 40 33.37 -23.92 8.07
N ALA A 41 32.72 -24.25 9.19
CA ALA A 41 31.37 -23.79 9.50
C ALA A 41 31.44 -22.30 9.83
N GLU A 42 31.32 -21.45 8.83
CA GLU A 42 30.98 -20.05 9.03
C GLU A 42 29.48 -20.00 9.32
N ASN A 43 29.15 -19.78 10.60
CA ASN A 43 27.80 -19.37 10.99
C ASN A 43 27.55 -17.94 10.48
N THR A 44 27.26 -17.81 9.21
CA THR A 44 26.61 -16.61 8.69
C THR A 44 25.15 -16.64 9.18
N HIS A 45 24.87 -15.93 10.27
CA HIS A 45 23.51 -15.54 10.59
C HIS A 45 23.03 -14.63 9.45
N GLU A 46 22.42 -15.22 8.43
CA GLU A 46 21.59 -14.44 7.52
C GLU A 46 20.45 -13.84 8.35
N VAL A 47 20.63 -12.58 8.71
CA VAL A 47 19.52 -11.76 9.16
C VAL A 47 18.63 -11.59 7.93
N THR A 48 17.69 -12.50 7.75
CA THR A 48 16.60 -12.34 6.79
C THR A 48 15.77 -11.17 7.27
N VAL A 49 16.12 -9.98 6.82
CA VAL A 49 15.25 -8.80 6.94
C VAL A 49 14.05 -9.14 6.08
N LEU A 50 13.00 -9.67 6.70
CA LEU A 50 11.68 -9.74 6.11
C LEU A 50 11.24 -8.30 5.85
N ASN A 51 11.63 -7.77 4.69
CA ASN A 51 10.99 -6.60 4.14
C ASN A 51 9.54 -7.04 3.86
N ALA A 52 8.69 -6.89 4.86
CA ALA A 52 7.26 -6.87 4.66
C ALA A 52 7.02 -5.67 3.72
N GLN A 53 7.01 -5.91 2.41
CA GLN A 53 6.55 -4.94 1.42
C GLN A 53 5.11 -4.64 1.80
N GLN A 54 4.94 -3.56 2.53
CA GLN A 54 3.65 -3.01 2.86
C GLN A 54 3.02 -2.59 1.53
N GLN A 55 2.16 -3.44 0.99
CA GLN A 55 1.44 -3.15 -0.25
C GLN A 55 0.61 -1.90 -0.01
N THR A 56 1.04 -0.82 -0.61
CA THR A 56 0.29 0.43 -0.66
C THR A 56 -0.65 0.41 -1.87
N ARG A 57 -1.82 0.99 -1.70
CA ARG A 57 -2.79 1.22 -2.78
C ARG A 57 -3.12 2.70 -2.83
N LYS A 58 -3.48 3.19 -4.00
CA LYS A 58 -3.90 4.56 -4.19
C LYS A 58 -5.38 4.69 -3.79
N ALA A 59 -5.65 5.49 -2.77
CA ALA A 59 -7.00 5.91 -2.39
C ALA A 59 -7.32 7.23 -3.09
N VAL A 60 -8.42 7.26 -3.82
CA VAL A 60 -8.93 8.46 -4.50
C VAL A 60 -10.38 8.67 -4.07
N GLY A 61 -10.73 9.89 -3.73
CA GLY A 61 -12.08 10.22 -3.31
C GLY A 61 -12.41 11.69 -3.46
N VAL A 62 -13.65 12.04 -3.17
CA VAL A 62 -14.14 13.41 -3.14
C VAL A 62 -14.76 13.68 -1.77
N VAL A 63 -14.41 14.81 -1.17
CA VAL A 63 -14.97 15.27 0.09
C VAL A 63 -16.01 16.33 -0.19
N THR A 64 -17.25 16.06 0.22
CA THR A 64 -18.38 16.99 0.06
C THR A 64 -19.08 17.20 1.39
N ASP A 65 -19.80 18.28 1.50
CA ASP A 65 -20.73 18.51 2.61
C ASP A 65 -22.06 17.77 2.42
N LYS A 66 -23.03 18.00 3.29
CA LYS A 66 -24.36 17.39 3.22
C LYS A 66 -25.19 17.87 2.02
N THR A 67 -24.85 19.01 1.46
CA THR A 67 -25.54 19.59 0.30
C THR A 67 -24.95 19.09 -1.02
N GLY A 68 -23.81 18.37 -0.95
CA GLY A 68 -23.06 17.89 -2.11
C GLY A 68 -22.03 18.90 -2.60
N GLU A 69 -21.80 19.99 -1.87
CA GLU A 69 -20.78 20.98 -2.20
C GLU A 69 -19.38 20.46 -1.86
N ALA A 70 -18.42 20.65 -2.77
CA ALA A 70 -17.04 20.21 -2.61
C ALA A 70 -16.35 20.99 -1.47
N ILE A 71 -15.68 20.27 -0.56
CA ILE A 71 -14.91 20.88 0.52
C ILE A 71 -13.45 20.99 0.09
N ILE A 72 -13.03 22.21 -0.20
CA ILE A 72 -11.66 22.57 -0.59
C ILE A 72 -10.79 22.67 0.64
N GLY A 73 -9.57 22.10 0.60
CA GLY A 73 -8.59 22.21 1.68
C GLY A 73 -8.92 21.35 2.91
N ALA A 74 -9.81 20.35 2.80
CA ALA A 74 -10.03 19.37 3.84
C ALA A 74 -8.77 18.51 4.01
N ASN A 75 -8.40 18.25 5.26
CA ASN A 75 -7.27 17.40 5.59
C ASN A 75 -7.69 15.92 5.59
N VAL A 76 -6.99 15.09 4.82
CA VAL A 76 -7.21 13.64 4.71
C VAL A 76 -5.93 12.93 5.14
N ILE A 77 -5.96 12.21 6.25
CA ILE A 77 -4.80 11.50 6.80
C ILE A 77 -5.10 10.02 7.01
N VAL A 78 -4.08 9.20 6.91
CA VAL A 78 -4.15 7.79 7.34
C VAL A 78 -4.09 7.76 8.87
N LYS A 79 -5.15 7.28 9.51
CA LYS A 79 -5.26 7.23 10.98
C LYS A 79 -4.05 6.56 11.62
N GLY A 80 -3.48 7.23 12.62
CA GLY A 80 -2.31 6.74 13.35
C GLY A 80 -0.97 6.93 12.64
N THR A 81 -0.94 7.68 11.52
CA THR A 81 0.28 8.01 10.78
C THR A 81 0.38 9.50 10.49
N THR A 82 1.51 9.92 9.92
CA THR A 82 1.70 11.27 9.38
C THR A 82 1.44 11.36 7.87
N ASN A 83 1.03 10.23 7.25
CA ASN A 83 0.74 10.19 5.83
C ASN A 83 -0.63 10.81 5.54
N GLY A 84 -0.67 11.90 4.80
CA GLY A 84 -1.90 12.64 4.51
C GLY A 84 -1.77 13.57 3.32
N THR A 85 -2.92 14.10 2.90
CA THR A 85 -3.06 15.06 1.80
C THR A 85 -4.19 16.04 2.11
N ILE A 86 -4.34 17.06 1.28
CA ILE A 86 -5.46 18.01 1.33
C ILE A 86 -6.28 17.90 0.06
N THR A 87 -7.57 18.21 0.14
CA THR A 87 -8.47 18.23 -1.02
C THR A 87 -8.21 19.45 -1.91
N ASP A 88 -8.35 19.24 -3.22
CA ASP A 88 -8.24 20.28 -4.26
C ASP A 88 -9.53 21.12 -4.41
N MET A 89 -9.61 21.96 -5.46
CA MET A 89 -10.74 22.85 -5.74
C MET A 89 -12.06 22.11 -6.01
N ASP A 90 -11.98 20.85 -6.45
CA ASP A 90 -13.12 19.97 -6.70
C ASP A 90 -13.42 19.06 -5.49
N GLY A 91 -12.76 19.29 -4.34
CA GLY A 91 -12.85 18.45 -3.16
C GLY A 91 -12.19 17.09 -3.32
N ARG A 92 -11.39 16.86 -4.38
CA ARG A 92 -10.73 15.58 -4.66
C ARG A 92 -9.46 15.43 -3.83
N PHE A 93 -9.19 14.19 -3.47
CA PHE A 93 -7.91 13.80 -2.86
C PHE A 93 -7.38 12.52 -3.50
N GLU A 94 -6.07 12.38 -3.45
CA GLU A 94 -5.34 11.18 -3.84
C GLU A 94 -4.25 10.94 -2.80
N LEU A 95 -4.18 9.71 -2.27
CA LEU A 95 -3.26 9.35 -1.20
C LEU A 95 -2.88 7.88 -1.30
N ASP A 96 -1.57 7.58 -1.20
CA ASP A 96 -1.10 6.19 -1.11
C ASP A 96 -1.29 5.67 0.31
N VAL A 97 -2.06 4.59 0.46
CA VAL A 97 -2.46 4.05 1.74
C VAL A 97 -2.14 2.56 1.86
N PRO A 98 -1.80 2.07 3.05
CA PRO A 98 -1.69 0.64 3.31
C PRO A 98 -3.01 -0.09 3.08
N ASN A 99 -2.96 -1.38 2.79
CA ASN A 99 -4.15 -2.20 2.76
C ASN A 99 -4.83 -2.15 4.14
N ASN A 100 -6.16 -1.99 4.15
CA ASN A 100 -6.99 -1.88 5.36
C ASN A 100 -6.72 -0.62 6.23
N ALA A 101 -6.17 0.45 5.64
CA ALA A 101 -6.01 1.72 6.32
C ALA A 101 -7.36 2.41 6.50
N THR A 102 -7.55 3.04 7.66
CA THR A 102 -8.67 3.95 7.92
C THR A 102 -8.22 5.38 7.61
N LEU A 103 -8.99 6.09 6.82
CA LEU A 103 -8.74 7.50 6.55
C LEU A 103 -9.54 8.37 7.52
N GLN A 104 -8.92 9.41 8.00
CA GLN A 104 -9.53 10.44 8.82
C GLN A 104 -9.61 11.74 8.04
N VAL A 105 -10.82 12.23 7.84
CA VAL A 105 -11.09 13.48 7.12
C VAL A 105 -11.53 14.55 8.11
N SER A 106 -10.86 15.69 8.10
CA SER A 106 -11.14 16.82 8.97
C SER A 106 -11.13 18.16 8.23
N TYR A 107 -12.02 19.06 8.63
CA TYR A 107 -12.09 20.43 8.10
C TYR A 107 -12.65 21.36 9.16
N ILE A 108 -12.25 22.65 9.11
CA ILE A 108 -12.70 23.66 10.08
C ILE A 108 -14.22 23.82 10.01
N GLY A 109 -14.89 23.73 11.17
CA GLY A 109 -16.34 23.84 11.27
C GLY A 109 -17.13 22.56 10.99
N PHE A 110 -16.44 21.44 10.73
CA PHE A 110 -17.05 20.13 10.50
C PHE A 110 -16.56 19.09 11.52
N ASN A 111 -17.39 18.10 11.77
CA ASN A 111 -16.96 16.96 12.59
C ASN A 111 -16.05 16.05 11.78
N THR A 112 -14.95 15.63 12.38
CA THR A 112 -14.02 14.65 11.80
C THR A 112 -14.77 13.36 11.47
N GLN A 113 -14.53 12.81 10.29
CA GLN A 113 -15.10 11.55 9.80
C GLN A 113 -13.99 10.52 9.57
N GLU A 114 -14.31 9.25 9.85
CA GLU A 114 -13.44 8.10 9.55
C GLU A 114 -14.10 7.21 8.48
N ILE A 115 -13.30 6.75 7.51
CA ILE A 115 -13.75 5.93 6.39
C ILE A 115 -12.75 4.80 6.08
#